data_c99af80fa2f5196989b10bded296c9dc
#
_entry.id   c99af80fa2f5196989b10bded296c9dc
#
_cell.length_a   1.000
_cell.length_b   1.000
_cell.length_c   1.000
_cell.angle_alpha   90.00
_cell.angle_beta   90.00
_cell.angle_gamma   90.00
#
_symmetry.space_group_name_H-M   'P 1'
#
loop_
_entity.id
_entity.type
_entity.pdbx_description
1 polymer ?
#
loop_
_entity_poly.entity_id
_entity_poly.type
_entity_poly.pdbx_seq_one_letter_code
_entity_poly.pdbx_strand_id
1 'polypeptide(L)'
;MAKADIGDTVMGSFPYPRGGIIKIDFELILLFKKTGKSASVSKEIKEASKLTRQEWNEYFCSHWNFGGAKQDKHIAVFPEELPKRLIRMFSFVGDTILDPFMGSGTTALAAKNQNRNSIGYEINQKFQKFYEEKVVLSNREDNHIFNVREDTSEFDLQKSIDTLPYHFIDIHK
;
A
#
# COMPACT_ATOMS: atom_id res chain seq x y z
N MET A 1 -8.93 2.88 3.92
CA MET A 1 -10.21 3.64 3.75
C MET A 1 -9.85 5.02 3.24
N ALA A 2 -10.32 5.37 2.04
CA ALA A 2 -10.22 6.75 1.61
C ALA A 2 -11.02 7.61 2.59
N LYS A 3 -10.40 8.67 3.08
CA LYS A 3 -11.09 9.72 3.82
C LYS A 3 -12.19 10.24 2.88
N ALA A 4 -13.42 9.76 3.02
CA ALA A 4 -14.53 10.49 2.48
C ALA A 4 -14.35 11.91 2.98
N ASP A 5 -14.40 12.89 2.10
CA ASP A 5 -14.49 14.29 2.46
C ASP A 5 -15.81 14.45 3.20
N ILE A 6 -15.78 14.04 4.45
CA ILE A 6 -16.84 14.36 5.40
C ILE A 6 -16.55 15.83 5.67
N GLY A 7 -17.09 16.68 4.84
CA GLY A 7 -17.11 18.12 5.10
C GLY A 7 -17.43 18.36 6.56
N ASP A 8 -17.36 19.54 7.08
CA ASP A 8 -17.57 19.92 8.49
C ASP A 8 -18.78 19.25 9.18
N THR A 9 -18.86 17.93 9.06
CA THR A 9 -19.94 17.11 9.58
C THR A 9 -19.73 16.97 11.08
N VAL A 10 -20.44 17.74 11.81
CA VAL A 10 -20.51 17.64 13.26
C VAL A 10 -21.23 16.34 13.58
N MET A 11 -20.55 15.41 14.25
CA MET A 11 -21.09 14.09 14.57
C MET A 11 -21.65 14.06 15.99
N GLY A 12 -22.76 13.34 16.14
CA GLY A 12 -23.41 13.16 17.44
C GLY A 12 -24.47 14.22 17.74
N SER A 13 -24.54 14.62 19.02
CA SER A 13 -25.61 15.49 19.55
C SER A 13 -25.29 17.00 19.47
N PHE A 14 -24.44 17.43 18.54
CA PHE A 14 -24.18 18.87 18.39
C PHE A 14 -25.50 19.68 18.39
N PRO A 15 -25.58 20.79 19.11
CA PRO A 15 -24.52 21.45 19.90
C PRO A 15 -24.41 20.96 21.35
N TYR A 16 -25.05 19.89 21.75
CA TYR A 16 -25.12 19.42 23.14
C TYR A 16 -23.98 18.44 23.47
N PRO A 17 -23.20 18.66 24.57
CA PRO A 17 -21.92 17.99 24.76
C PRO A 17 -21.99 16.49 25.09
N ARG A 18 -23.08 15.98 25.67
CA ARG A 18 -23.11 14.60 26.19
C ARG A 18 -23.15 13.49 25.14
N GLY A 19 -23.56 13.75 23.92
CA GLY A 19 -23.67 12.78 22.83
C GLY A 19 -22.69 13.04 21.70
N GLY A 20 -21.63 13.79 21.94
CA GLY A 20 -20.61 14.06 20.94
C GLY A 20 -19.86 12.81 20.53
N ILE A 21 -19.60 12.63 19.25
CA ILE A 21 -18.81 11.52 18.70
C ILE A 21 -17.43 12.03 18.33
N ILE A 22 -16.39 11.39 18.86
CA ILE A 22 -15.00 11.73 18.53
C ILE A 22 -14.68 11.24 17.12
N LYS A 23 -14.30 12.16 16.24
CA LYS A 23 -13.83 11.83 14.90
C LYS A 23 -12.43 11.25 14.96
N ILE A 24 -12.26 10.09 14.36
CA ILE A 24 -10.92 9.53 14.11
C ILE A 24 -10.48 10.06 12.74
N ASP A 25 -9.43 10.87 12.72
CA ASP A 25 -8.92 11.55 11.53
C ASP A 25 -7.51 11.09 11.12
N PHE A 26 -7.08 9.96 11.63
CA PHE A 26 -5.81 9.31 11.28
C PHE A 26 -6.01 7.84 10.93
N GLU A 27 -5.06 7.30 10.18
CA GLU A 27 -4.98 5.86 9.86
C GLU A 27 -3.72 5.28 10.49
N LEU A 28 -3.78 4.01 10.90
CA LEU A 28 -2.64 3.31 11.49
C LEU A 28 -1.97 2.44 10.44
N ILE A 29 -0.62 2.48 10.41
CA ILE A 29 0.19 1.56 9.62
C ILE A 29 0.76 0.51 10.56
N LEU A 30 0.39 -0.76 10.33
CA LEU A 30 0.92 -1.88 11.09
C LEU A 30 2.13 -2.47 10.37
N LEU A 31 3.24 -2.60 11.08
CA LEU A 31 4.49 -3.16 10.57
C LEU A 31 4.68 -4.57 11.10
N PHE A 32 4.76 -5.52 10.19
CA PHE A 32 5.06 -6.92 10.51
C PHE A 32 6.39 -7.32 9.89
N LYS A 33 7.18 -8.07 10.63
CA LYS A 33 8.44 -8.61 10.14
C LYS A 33 8.40 -10.14 10.17
N LYS A 34 8.67 -10.76 9.02
CA LYS A 34 8.85 -12.21 8.95
C LYS A 34 10.07 -12.62 9.78
N THR A 35 9.96 -13.69 10.53
CA THR A 35 11.07 -14.28 11.27
C THR A 35 12.14 -14.83 10.32
N GLY A 36 13.38 -14.87 10.79
CA GLY A 36 14.51 -15.36 10.01
C GLY A 36 15.58 -14.30 9.77
N LYS A 37 16.65 -14.70 9.09
CA LYS A 37 17.74 -13.81 8.70
C LYS A 37 17.41 -13.18 7.35
N SER A 38 17.61 -11.88 7.23
CA SER A 38 17.55 -11.19 5.94
C SER A 38 18.73 -11.59 5.06
N ALA A 39 18.53 -11.62 3.74
CA ALA A 39 19.60 -11.81 2.79
C ALA A 39 20.69 -10.73 2.94
N SER A 40 21.92 -11.09 2.69
CA SER A 40 23.01 -10.12 2.67
C SER A 40 22.90 -9.23 1.44
N VAL A 41 23.12 -7.95 1.64
CA VAL A 41 23.05 -6.94 0.57
C VAL A 41 24.44 -6.36 0.37
N SER A 42 24.86 -6.17 -0.90
CA SER A 42 26.16 -5.60 -1.23
C SER A 42 26.33 -4.17 -0.72
N LYS A 43 27.58 -3.73 -0.59
CA LYS A 43 27.88 -2.38 -0.13
C LYS A 43 27.35 -1.32 -1.11
N GLU A 44 27.45 -1.60 -2.40
CA GLU A 44 27.01 -0.70 -3.49
C GLU A 44 25.49 -0.48 -3.42
N ILE A 45 24.71 -1.54 -3.23
CA ILE A 45 23.25 -1.45 -3.09
C ILE A 45 22.85 -0.69 -1.83
N LYS A 46 23.58 -0.91 -0.72
CA LYS A 46 23.36 -0.15 0.53
C LYS A 46 23.59 1.33 0.32
N GLU A 47 24.70 1.69 -0.34
CA GLU A 47 25.02 3.09 -0.64
C GLU A 47 23.96 3.73 -1.56
N ALA A 48 23.54 3.02 -2.62
CA ALA A 48 22.50 3.48 -3.54
C ALA A 48 21.12 3.63 -2.87
N SER A 49 20.91 2.93 -1.76
CA SER A 49 19.63 2.96 -1.03
C SER A 49 19.62 3.91 0.16
N LYS A 50 20.72 4.60 0.41
CA LYS A 50 20.82 5.53 1.55
C LYS A 50 19.70 6.54 1.57
N LEU A 51 19.20 6.77 2.75
CA LEU A 51 18.35 7.93 3.07
C LEU A 51 19.24 9.11 3.46
N THR A 52 18.84 10.29 3.05
CA THR A 52 19.41 11.53 3.59
C THR A 52 18.99 11.69 5.06
N ARG A 53 19.70 12.53 5.81
CA ARG A 53 19.32 12.84 7.19
C ARG A 53 17.93 13.47 7.28
N GLN A 54 17.56 14.27 6.29
CA GLN A 54 16.25 14.89 6.22
C GLN A 54 15.17 13.82 6.02
N GLU A 55 15.31 12.94 4.99
CA GLU A 55 14.38 11.83 4.76
C GLU A 55 14.25 10.93 5.99
N TRP A 56 15.38 10.63 6.66
CA TRP A 56 15.35 9.83 7.89
C TRP A 56 14.46 10.46 8.96
N ASN A 57 14.66 11.76 9.24
CA ASN A 57 13.87 12.47 10.25
C ASN A 57 12.39 12.59 9.87
N GLU A 58 12.08 12.77 8.58
CA GLU A 58 10.71 12.90 8.08
C GLU A 58 9.98 11.56 8.01
N TYR A 59 10.69 10.47 7.67
CA TYR A 59 10.05 9.17 7.44
C TYR A 59 9.91 8.36 8.73
N PHE A 60 10.91 8.37 9.60
CA PHE A 60 10.90 7.61 10.86
C PHE A 60 10.27 8.39 12.03
N CYS A 61 9.29 9.22 11.77
CA CYS A 61 8.48 9.87 12.80
C CYS A 61 7.15 9.12 13.01
N SER A 62 6.51 9.35 14.14
CA SER A 62 5.27 8.67 14.51
C SER A 62 4.03 9.15 13.75
N HIS A 63 4.09 10.36 13.19
CA HIS A 63 2.98 10.97 12.48
C HIS A 63 3.43 11.51 11.13
N TRP A 64 2.70 11.15 10.10
CA TRP A 64 2.86 11.74 8.78
C TRP A 64 1.65 12.60 8.46
N ASN A 65 1.92 13.87 8.17
CA ASN A 65 0.90 14.81 7.76
C ASN A 65 1.15 15.22 6.31
N PHE A 66 0.46 14.56 5.39
CA PHE A 66 0.45 14.92 3.98
C PHE A 66 -0.98 14.84 3.44
N GLY A 67 -1.26 15.70 2.45
CA GLY A 67 -2.60 15.75 1.85
C GLY A 67 -3.04 14.43 1.27
N GLY A 68 -4.33 14.11 1.36
CA GLY A 68 -4.92 12.97 0.67
C GLY A 68 -4.80 13.11 -0.86
N ALA A 69 -4.87 12.00 -1.57
CA ALA A 69 -4.92 12.03 -3.03
C ALA A 69 -6.24 12.66 -3.49
N LYS A 70 -6.21 13.42 -4.57
CA LYS A 70 -7.44 13.90 -5.21
C LYS A 70 -8.24 12.73 -5.75
N GLN A 71 -9.48 12.62 -5.35
CA GLN A 71 -10.40 11.54 -5.75
C GLN A 71 -11.13 11.87 -7.07
N ASP A 72 -10.39 12.25 -8.12
CA ASP A 72 -11.03 12.68 -9.36
C ASP A 72 -11.71 11.53 -10.13
N LYS A 73 -11.27 10.28 -9.96
CA LYS A 73 -11.77 9.13 -10.75
C LYS A 73 -11.88 7.80 -9.98
N HIS A 74 -11.40 7.70 -8.76
CA HIS A 74 -11.34 6.42 -8.04
C HIS A 74 -11.69 6.55 -6.54
N ILE A 75 -12.47 5.59 -6.06
CA ILE A 75 -12.74 5.37 -4.65
C ILE A 75 -11.48 4.74 -4.04
N ALA A 76 -10.98 5.27 -2.93
CA ALA A 76 -9.85 4.74 -2.17
C ALA A 76 -8.44 4.89 -2.82
N VAL A 77 -8.08 6.10 -3.22
CA VAL A 77 -6.71 6.42 -3.65
C VAL A 77 -5.93 7.02 -2.48
N PHE A 78 -4.74 6.49 -2.21
CA PHE A 78 -3.77 7.14 -1.31
C PHE A 78 -2.71 7.89 -2.13
N PRO A 79 -2.08 8.93 -1.58
CA PRO A 79 -1.05 9.67 -2.28
C PRO A 79 0.21 8.82 -2.48
N GLU A 80 0.93 9.01 -3.59
CA GLU A 80 2.18 8.29 -3.89
C GLU A 80 3.24 8.46 -2.78
N GLU A 81 3.19 9.55 -2.05
CA GLU A 81 4.11 9.80 -0.92
C GLU A 81 4.04 8.71 0.16
N LEU A 82 2.87 8.11 0.38
CA LEU A 82 2.72 7.02 1.34
C LEU A 82 3.56 5.78 0.97
N PRO A 83 3.34 5.12 -0.17
CA PRO A 83 4.15 3.96 -0.54
C PRO A 83 5.61 4.34 -0.80
N LYS A 84 5.92 5.53 -1.31
CA LYS A 84 7.27 6.03 -1.48
C LYS A 84 8.06 6.00 -0.16
N ARG A 85 7.50 6.53 0.92
CA ARG A 85 8.15 6.51 2.25
C ARG A 85 8.38 5.09 2.73
N LEU A 86 7.34 4.25 2.69
CA LEU A 86 7.44 2.86 3.12
C LEU A 86 8.49 2.07 2.32
N ILE A 87 8.51 2.22 1.01
CA ILE A 87 9.49 1.59 0.13
C ILE A 87 10.91 2.03 0.48
N ARG A 88 11.13 3.33 0.65
CA ARG A 88 12.43 3.89 1.03
C ARG A 88 12.90 3.43 2.41
N MET A 89 11.99 3.28 3.36
CA MET A 89 12.29 2.88 4.73
C MET A 89 12.62 1.38 4.87
N PHE A 90 12.01 0.53 4.04
CA PHE A 90 12.00 -0.92 4.30
C PHE A 90 12.52 -1.77 3.14
N SER A 91 13.05 -1.16 2.08
CA SER A 91 13.62 -1.89 0.95
C SER A 91 14.89 -1.27 0.41
N PHE A 92 15.71 -2.08 -0.25
CA PHE A 92 16.88 -1.66 -1.00
C PHE A 92 16.56 -1.49 -2.49
N VAL A 93 17.40 -0.74 -3.22
CA VAL A 93 17.35 -0.66 -4.68
C VAL A 93 17.42 -2.06 -5.26
N GLY A 94 16.54 -2.37 -6.23
CA GLY A 94 16.42 -3.69 -6.85
C GLY A 94 15.52 -4.69 -6.11
N ASP A 95 15.11 -4.41 -4.86
CA ASP A 95 14.14 -5.25 -4.16
C ASP A 95 12.78 -5.26 -4.87
N THR A 96 11.98 -6.29 -4.61
CA THR A 96 10.63 -6.44 -5.16
C THR A 96 9.58 -6.10 -4.11
N ILE A 97 8.71 -5.18 -4.45
CA ILE A 97 7.56 -4.73 -3.64
C ILE A 97 6.32 -5.52 -4.07
N LEU A 98 5.65 -6.12 -3.12
CA LEU A 98 4.39 -6.83 -3.37
C LEU A 98 3.21 -5.97 -2.89
N ASP A 99 2.25 -5.78 -3.78
CA ASP A 99 0.96 -5.16 -3.48
C ASP A 99 -0.18 -6.13 -3.87
N PRO A 100 -0.77 -6.84 -2.91
CA PRO A 100 -1.82 -7.80 -3.19
C PRO A 100 -3.17 -7.16 -3.56
N PHE A 101 -3.29 -5.83 -3.46
CA PHE A 101 -4.49 -5.05 -3.77
C PHE A 101 -4.13 -3.82 -4.60
N MET A 102 -3.47 -4.05 -5.73
CA MET A 102 -2.77 -3.04 -6.52
C MET A 102 -3.63 -1.85 -6.96
N GLY A 103 -4.91 -2.06 -7.23
CA GLY A 103 -5.79 -1.03 -7.74
C GLY A 103 -5.22 -0.34 -8.98
N SER A 104 -5.12 0.98 -8.95
CA SER A 104 -4.57 1.78 -10.06
C SER A 104 -3.04 1.80 -10.14
N GLY A 105 -2.33 1.03 -9.30
CA GLY A 105 -0.88 0.88 -9.36
C GLY A 105 -0.05 1.99 -8.70
N THR A 106 -0.59 2.69 -7.70
CA THR A 106 0.17 3.75 -7.00
C THR A 106 1.43 3.20 -6.33
N THR A 107 1.35 2.03 -5.71
CA THR A 107 2.51 1.35 -5.12
C THR A 107 3.54 0.97 -6.19
N ALA A 108 3.09 0.45 -7.34
CA ALA A 108 3.98 0.07 -8.44
C ALA A 108 4.71 1.29 -9.02
N LEU A 109 3.99 2.41 -9.20
CA LEU A 109 4.60 3.68 -9.63
C LEU A 109 5.66 4.16 -8.63
N ALA A 110 5.34 4.14 -7.34
CA ALA A 110 6.29 4.52 -6.31
C ALA A 110 7.52 3.61 -6.29
N ALA A 111 7.35 2.29 -6.46
CA ALA A 111 8.46 1.33 -6.55
C ALA A 111 9.36 1.65 -7.75
N LYS A 112 8.76 1.84 -8.94
CA LYS A 112 9.46 2.23 -10.17
C LYS A 112 10.29 3.51 -9.98
N ASN A 113 9.67 4.56 -9.44
CA ASN A 113 10.32 5.85 -9.20
C ASN A 113 11.46 5.77 -8.18
N GLN A 114 11.48 4.73 -7.36
CA GLN A 114 12.54 4.46 -6.37
C GLN A 114 13.53 3.37 -6.82
N ASN A 115 13.51 2.93 -8.09
CA ASN A 115 14.34 1.85 -8.65
C ASN A 115 14.15 0.51 -7.90
N ARG A 116 12.90 0.16 -7.59
CA ARG A 116 12.49 -1.15 -7.07
C ARG A 116 11.60 -1.83 -8.11
N ASN A 117 11.59 -3.15 -8.07
CA ASN A 117 10.63 -3.94 -8.82
C ASN A 117 9.29 -3.99 -8.07
N SER A 118 8.21 -4.31 -8.79
CA SER A 118 6.91 -4.52 -8.16
C SER A 118 6.17 -5.71 -8.74
N ILE A 119 5.40 -6.37 -7.88
CA ILE A 119 4.41 -7.38 -8.24
C ILE A 119 3.09 -6.92 -7.63
N GLY A 120 2.05 -6.83 -8.45
CA GLY A 120 0.73 -6.43 -8.00
C GLY A 120 -0.34 -7.42 -8.43
N TYR A 121 -1.34 -7.60 -7.59
CA TYR A 121 -2.54 -8.36 -7.89
C TYR A 121 -3.74 -7.43 -7.87
N GLU A 122 -4.62 -7.57 -8.88
CA GLU A 122 -5.86 -6.80 -8.97
C GLU A 122 -6.93 -7.68 -9.61
N ILE A 123 -8.06 -7.83 -8.94
CA ILE A 123 -9.18 -8.64 -9.41
C ILE A 123 -10.07 -7.89 -10.40
N ASN A 124 -10.11 -6.57 -10.29
CA ASN A 124 -10.96 -5.75 -11.13
C ASN A 124 -10.20 -5.30 -12.39
N GLN A 125 -10.48 -5.95 -13.51
CA GLN A 125 -9.85 -5.66 -14.81
C GLN A 125 -9.96 -4.18 -15.25
N LYS A 126 -10.95 -3.43 -14.75
CA LYS A 126 -11.09 -2.00 -15.07
C LYS A 126 -9.88 -1.17 -14.63
N PHE A 127 -9.13 -1.64 -13.63
CA PHE A 127 -7.93 -0.96 -13.16
C PHE A 127 -6.73 -1.15 -14.07
N GLN A 128 -6.72 -2.15 -14.97
CA GLN A 128 -5.63 -2.38 -15.91
C GLN A 128 -5.30 -1.11 -16.72
N LYS A 129 -6.32 -0.48 -17.28
CA LYS A 129 -6.14 0.75 -18.08
C LYS A 129 -5.48 1.88 -17.28
N PHE A 130 -5.86 2.05 -16.02
CA PHE A 130 -5.29 3.08 -15.16
C PHE A 130 -3.85 2.76 -14.77
N TYR A 131 -3.53 1.50 -14.56
CA TYR A 131 -2.17 1.05 -14.35
C TYR A 131 -1.31 1.32 -15.60
N GLU A 132 -1.77 0.97 -16.78
CA GLU A 132 -1.07 1.22 -18.04
C GLU A 132 -0.78 2.71 -18.22
N GLU A 133 -1.78 3.57 -18.05
CA GLU A 133 -1.63 5.01 -18.14
C GLU A 133 -0.64 5.57 -17.10
N LYS A 134 -0.69 5.09 -15.88
CA LYS A 134 0.10 5.62 -14.76
C LYS A 134 1.53 5.09 -14.72
N VAL A 135 1.72 3.79 -14.95
CA VAL A 135 2.99 3.11 -14.72
C VAL A 135 3.73 2.83 -16.01
N VAL A 136 3.05 2.32 -17.04
CA VAL A 136 3.67 1.90 -18.29
C VAL A 136 4.07 3.11 -19.14
N LEU A 137 3.20 4.10 -19.28
CA LEU A 137 3.45 5.30 -20.09
C LEU A 137 4.41 6.30 -19.43
N SER A 138 4.80 6.11 -18.17
CA SER A 138 5.83 6.91 -17.55
C SER A 138 7.20 6.52 -18.14
N ASN A 139 7.79 7.40 -18.91
CA ASN A 139 8.99 7.36 -19.79
C ASN A 139 10.26 6.63 -19.27
N ARG A 140 10.20 5.36 -18.90
CA ARG A 140 11.36 4.52 -18.64
C ARG A 140 11.21 3.21 -19.41
N GLU A 141 12.30 2.72 -19.98
CA GLU A 141 12.40 1.38 -20.58
C GLU A 141 12.33 0.33 -19.48
N ASP A 142 11.12 -0.07 -19.14
CA ASP A 142 10.87 -1.11 -18.13
C ASP A 142 10.14 -2.28 -18.78
N ASN A 143 10.50 -3.48 -18.36
CA ASN A 143 9.79 -4.69 -18.77
C ASN A 143 8.54 -4.87 -17.92
N HIS A 144 7.37 -4.60 -18.50
CA HIS A 144 6.09 -4.89 -17.87
C HIS A 144 5.53 -6.20 -18.41
N ILE A 145 5.24 -7.13 -17.51
CA ILE A 145 4.60 -8.40 -17.85
C ILE A 145 3.21 -8.39 -17.21
N PHE A 146 2.17 -8.40 -18.05
CA PHE A 146 0.80 -8.59 -17.61
C PHE A 146 0.41 -10.04 -17.82
N ASN A 147 0.00 -10.70 -16.75
CA ASN A 147 -0.64 -11.99 -16.82
C ASN A 147 -2.11 -11.83 -16.40
N VAL A 148 -3.02 -11.84 -17.36
CA VAL A 148 -4.45 -11.92 -17.07
C VAL A 148 -4.76 -13.40 -16.88
N ARG A 149 -5.16 -13.79 -15.68
CA ARG A 149 -5.70 -15.12 -15.40
C ARG A 149 -7.20 -14.97 -15.20
N GLU A 150 -7.97 -15.54 -16.08
CA GLU A 150 -9.38 -15.81 -15.82
C GLU A 150 -9.43 -17.12 -15.01
N ASP A 151 -9.40 -16.98 -13.70
CA ASP A 151 -9.61 -18.14 -12.84
C ASP A 151 -11.12 -18.39 -12.75
N THR A 152 -11.60 -19.38 -13.51
CA THR A 152 -12.99 -19.81 -13.49
C THR A 152 -13.25 -20.87 -12.41
N SER A 153 -12.22 -21.28 -11.67
CA SER A 153 -12.38 -22.20 -10.55
C SER A 153 -13.05 -21.50 -9.39
N GLU A 154 -14.11 -22.04 -8.83
CA GLU A 154 -14.62 -21.63 -7.55
C GLU A 154 -13.50 -21.83 -6.51
N PHE A 155 -13.02 -20.74 -5.94
CA PHE A 155 -12.01 -20.80 -4.87
C PHE A 155 -12.69 -21.34 -3.62
N ASP A 156 -12.41 -22.59 -3.30
CA ASP A 156 -12.87 -23.22 -2.05
C ASP A 156 -12.05 -22.65 -0.88
N LEU A 157 -12.56 -21.56 -0.31
CA LEU A 157 -11.95 -20.89 0.82
C LEU A 157 -11.80 -21.84 2.03
N GLN A 158 -12.79 -22.69 2.28
CA GLN A 158 -12.76 -23.60 3.41
C GLN A 158 -11.63 -24.62 3.26
N LYS A 159 -11.51 -25.24 2.10
CA LYS A 159 -10.42 -26.18 1.80
C LYS A 159 -9.05 -25.52 1.92
N SER A 160 -8.94 -24.26 1.50
CA SER A 160 -7.69 -23.50 1.60
C SER A 160 -7.34 -23.18 3.06
N ILE A 161 -8.33 -22.84 3.90
CA ILE A 161 -8.15 -22.61 5.33
C ILE A 161 -7.72 -23.91 6.04
N ASP A 162 -8.32 -25.03 5.69
CA ASP A 162 -8.04 -26.34 6.30
C ASP A 162 -6.61 -26.85 5.97
N THR A 163 -6.00 -26.33 4.91
CA THR A 163 -4.60 -26.66 4.51
C THR A 163 -3.55 -25.76 5.16
N LEU A 164 -3.95 -24.72 5.88
CA LEU A 164 -2.99 -23.82 6.53
C LEU A 164 -2.29 -24.53 7.71
N PRO A 165 -1.01 -24.22 7.95
CA PRO A 165 -0.24 -24.82 9.05
C PRO A 165 -0.63 -24.31 10.45
N TYR A 166 -1.66 -23.49 10.54
CA TYR A 166 -2.20 -22.94 11.78
C TYR A 166 -3.72 -22.91 11.74
N HIS A 167 -4.34 -23.11 12.89
CA HIS A 167 -5.79 -23.08 13.03
C HIS A 167 -6.24 -21.71 13.52
N PHE A 168 -7.24 -21.14 12.84
CA PHE A 168 -7.92 -19.96 13.34
C PHE A 168 -8.90 -20.38 14.43
N ILE A 169 -8.75 -19.83 15.62
CA ILE A 169 -9.72 -20.01 16.70
C ILE A 169 -10.68 -18.83 16.62
N ASP A 170 -11.94 -19.12 16.33
CA ASP A 170 -13.00 -18.13 16.43
C ASP A 170 -13.29 -17.88 17.92
N ILE A 171 -12.82 -16.75 18.42
CA ILE A 171 -13.00 -16.35 19.83
C ILE A 171 -14.44 -15.94 20.17
N HIS A 172 -15.34 -15.91 19.19
CA HIS A 172 -16.75 -15.55 19.35
C HIS A 172 -17.69 -16.77 19.28
N LYS A 173 -17.14 -17.97 19.23
CA LYS A 173 -17.90 -19.23 19.37
C LYS A 173 -17.74 -19.84 20.74
#